data_715c08d9616754e76f6e9187c17e5fea
#
_entry.id   715c08d9616754e76f6e9187c17e5fea
#
_cell.length_a   1.000
_cell.length_b   1.000
_cell.length_c   1.000
_cell.angle_alpha   90.00
_cell.angle_beta   90.00
_cell.angle_gamma   90.00
#
_symmetry.space_group_name_H-M   'P 1'
#
loop_
_entity.id
_entity.type
_entity.pdbx_description
1 polymer ?
#
loop_
_entity_poly.entity_id
_entity_poly.type
_entity_poly.pdbx_seq_one_letter_code
_entity_poly.pdbx_strand_id
1 'polypeptide(L)'
;MDVKKHITALGFIPKNGTSGIYHKIYSDHNNYVISIDFDKEHIEYGDKIIAESKTTQNFSQPENFVVLECVDRLLTKGYKPQNLVLEKTWPSGHGTSGRLDICVNREDGTPYMLIECKTYGKEYNKELAKIRKDGGQLFTYFQLSGGKADVIMLYASELKGNKFIHVNEIIKIEDDYRNGDV
;
A
#
# COMPACT_ATOMS: atom_id res chain seq x y z
N MET A 1 -7.83 -15.06 -9.30
CA MET A 1 -6.97 -15.24 -8.08
C MET A 1 -7.78 -15.99 -7.03
N ASP A 2 -7.18 -16.94 -6.32
CA ASP A 2 -7.81 -17.61 -5.16
C ASP A 2 -7.54 -16.76 -3.90
N VAL A 3 -8.55 -15.97 -3.52
CA VAL A 3 -8.46 -15.03 -2.39
C VAL A 3 -8.19 -15.74 -1.07
N LYS A 4 -8.86 -16.89 -0.83
CA LYS A 4 -8.68 -17.65 0.41
C LYS A 4 -7.26 -18.16 0.55
N LYS A 5 -6.69 -18.72 -0.52
CA LYS A 5 -5.30 -19.15 -0.55
C LYS A 5 -4.34 -17.98 -0.31
N HIS A 6 -4.64 -16.82 -0.91
CA HIS A 6 -3.83 -15.62 -0.78
C HIS A 6 -3.75 -15.14 0.67
N ILE A 7 -4.89 -14.93 1.33
CA ILE A 7 -4.91 -14.43 2.71
C ILE A 7 -4.37 -15.48 3.72
N THR A 8 -4.61 -16.77 3.48
CA THR A 8 -4.04 -17.82 4.33
C THR A 8 -2.52 -17.83 4.24
N ALA A 9 -1.95 -17.59 3.04
CA ALA A 9 -0.50 -17.46 2.86
C ALA A 9 0.08 -16.22 3.56
N LEU A 10 -0.71 -15.16 3.76
CA LEU A 10 -0.36 -13.99 4.60
C LEU A 10 -0.48 -14.27 6.10
N GLY A 11 -1.00 -15.43 6.51
CA GLY A 11 -1.17 -15.80 7.91
C GLY A 11 -2.51 -15.36 8.51
N PHE A 12 -3.51 -15.00 7.70
CA PHE A 12 -4.87 -14.80 8.19
C PHE A 12 -5.49 -16.15 8.55
N ILE A 13 -6.12 -16.21 9.70
CA ILE A 13 -6.80 -17.40 10.22
C ILE A 13 -8.30 -17.14 10.38
N PRO A 14 -9.15 -18.17 10.31
CA PRO A 14 -10.58 -18.03 10.57
C PRO A 14 -10.82 -17.44 11.98
N LYS A 15 -11.75 -16.49 12.07
CA LYS A 15 -12.16 -15.92 13.36
C LYS A 15 -13.18 -16.83 14.02
N ASN A 16 -12.85 -17.31 15.23
CA ASN A 16 -13.72 -18.20 15.99
C ASN A 16 -15.13 -17.59 16.20
N GLY A 17 -16.16 -18.42 16.04
CA GLY A 17 -17.56 -18.02 16.26
C GLY A 17 -18.16 -17.17 15.14
N THR A 18 -17.46 -16.99 14.02
CA THR A 18 -17.95 -16.27 12.84
C THR A 18 -17.78 -17.10 11.56
N SER A 19 -18.76 -17.04 10.66
CA SER A 19 -18.64 -17.61 9.32
C SER A 19 -18.05 -16.57 8.38
N GLY A 20 -17.14 -16.98 7.48
CA GLY A 20 -16.62 -16.14 6.41
C GLY A 20 -15.63 -15.03 6.83
N ILE A 21 -15.36 -14.85 8.14
CA ILE A 21 -14.42 -13.83 8.61
C ILE A 21 -13.06 -14.45 8.94
N TYR A 22 -12.02 -13.86 8.38
CA TYR A 22 -10.62 -14.16 8.67
C TYR A 22 -9.96 -12.95 9.32
N HIS A 23 -8.96 -13.17 10.16
CA HIS A 23 -8.21 -12.06 10.79
C HIS A 23 -6.73 -12.40 10.95
N LYS A 24 -5.92 -11.37 11.06
CA LYS A 24 -4.52 -11.45 11.44
C LYS A 24 -4.27 -10.44 12.56
N ILE A 25 -3.57 -10.89 13.61
CA ILE A 25 -3.20 -10.09 14.78
C ILE A 25 -1.72 -9.76 14.69
N TYR A 26 -1.40 -8.49 14.83
CA TYR A 26 -0.03 -7.96 14.86
C TYR A 26 0.33 -7.64 16.31
N SER A 27 0.93 -8.62 17.00
CA SER A 27 1.29 -8.53 18.43
C SER A 27 2.21 -7.36 18.75
N ASP A 28 3.17 -7.09 17.86
CA ASP A 28 4.15 -6.01 18.02
C ASP A 28 3.53 -4.60 17.88
N HIS A 29 2.27 -4.54 17.48
CA HIS A 29 1.46 -3.30 17.33
C HIS A 29 0.29 -3.27 18.31
N ASN A 30 0.48 -3.71 19.56
CA ASN A 30 -0.56 -3.76 20.59
C ASN A 30 -1.78 -4.59 20.15
N ASN A 31 -1.54 -5.75 19.55
CA ASN A 31 -2.56 -6.65 19.01
C ASN A 31 -3.46 -5.99 17.96
N TYR A 32 -2.90 -5.13 17.14
CA TYR A 32 -3.62 -4.54 16.02
C TYR A 32 -4.19 -5.63 15.10
N VAL A 33 -5.39 -5.45 14.59
CA VAL A 33 -6.11 -6.47 13.81
C VAL A 33 -6.49 -5.94 12.45
N ILE A 34 -6.16 -6.72 11.42
CA ILE A 34 -6.76 -6.60 10.07
C ILE A 34 -7.69 -7.79 9.89
N SER A 35 -8.86 -7.58 9.32
CA SER A 35 -9.83 -8.64 9.05
C SER A 35 -10.37 -8.62 7.62
N ILE A 36 -10.79 -9.80 7.17
CA ILE A 36 -11.33 -10.06 5.83
C ILE A 36 -12.70 -10.68 6.00
N ASP A 37 -13.71 -10.04 5.46
CA ASP A 37 -15.10 -10.52 5.43
C ASP A 37 -15.43 -11.03 4.02
N PHE A 38 -15.54 -12.35 3.86
CA PHE A 38 -15.83 -12.98 2.56
C PHE A 38 -17.27 -12.74 2.10
N ASP A 39 -18.21 -12.64 3.04
CA ASP A 39 -19.63 -12.46 2.71
C ASP A 39 -19.89 -11.07 2.15
N LYS A 40 -19.09 -10.08 2.61
CA LYS A 40 -19.14 -8.70 2.12
C LYS A 40 -18.07 -8.38 1.10
N GLU A 41 -17.20 -9.33 0.77
CA GLU A 41 -16.00 -9.09 -0.06
C GLU A 41 -15.21 -7.85 0.40
N HIS A 42 -15.00 -7.74 1.72
CA HIS A 42 -14.45 -6.54 2.35
C HIS A 42 -13.14 -6.80 3.09
N ILE A 43 -12.20 -5.85 2.95
CA ILE A 43 -10.93 -5.79 3.69
C ILE A 43 -11.04 -4.68 4.72
N GLU A 44 -11.05 -5.04 6.00
CA GLU A 44 -11.08 -4.10 7.12
C GLU A 44 -9.67 -3.92 7.68
N TYR A 45 -9.10 -2.76 7.42
CA TYR A 45 -7.73 -2.43 7.85
C TYR A 45 -7.62 -2.02 9.32
N GLY A 46 -8.70 -2.08 10.09
CA GLY A 46 -8.72 -1.72 11.53
C GLY A 46 -8.93 -0.22 11.76
N ASP A 47 -8.70 0.22 12.99
CA ASP A 47 -9.07 1.56 13.48
C ASP A 47 -7.94 2.60 13.40
N LYS A 48 -6.70 2.19 13.10
CA LYS A 48 -5.53 3.10 13.09
C LYS A 48 -5.02 3.42 11.70
N ILE A 49 -5.12 2.47 10.75
CA ILE A 49 -4.80 2.75 9.34
C ILE A 49 -5.91 3.62 8.78
N ILE A 50 -5.55 4.77 8.24
CA ILE A 50 -6.50 5.68 7.61
C ILE A 50 -6.67 5.27 6.14
N ALA A 51 -7.90 5.01 5.70
CA ALA A 51 -8.22 4.83 4.29
C ALA A 51 -9.08 6.03 3.82
N GLU A 52 -8.51 6.88 2.96
CA GLU A 52 -9.22 8.07 2.43
C GLU A 52 -10.29 7.69 1.41
N SER A 53 -10.25 6.46 0.87
CA SER A 53 -11.26 5.88 -0.02
C SER A 53 -11.46 4.41 0.32
N LYS A 54 -12.59 3.84 -0.12
CA LYS A 54 -12.91 2.40 0.07
C LYS A 54 -12.48 1.51 -1.10
N THR A 55 -11.75 2.05 -2.08
CA THR A 55 -11.40 1.32 -3.31
C THR A 55 -10.44 0.16 -3.05
N THR A 56 -9.53 0.28 -2.07
CA THR A 56 -8.63 -0.81 -1.65
C THR A 56 -9.24 -1.75 -0.61
N GLN A 57 -10.45 -1.47 -0.13
CA GLN A 57 -11.13 -2.23 0.92
C GLN A 57 -12.10 -3.29 0.38
N ASN A 58 -11.94 -3.75 -0.85
CA ASN A 58 -12.83 -4.74 -1.48
C ASN A 58 -12.04 -5.72 -2.38
N PHE A 59 -12.75 -6.74 -2.90
CA PHE A 59 -12.16 -7.79 -3.74
C PHE A 59 -12.20 -7.49 -5.24
N SER A 60 -12.70 -6.32 -5.66
CA SER A 60 -12.99 -6.01 -7.06
C SER A 60 -11.76 -5.96 -7.97
N GLN A 61 -10.59 -5.64 -7.41
CA GLN A 61 -9.35 -5.50 -8.17
C GLN A 61 -8.24 -6.39 -7.57
N PRO A 62 -7.49 -7.13 -8.41
CA PRO A 62 -6.34 -7.91 -7.94
C PRO A 62 -5.27 -7.04 -7.24
N GLU A 63 -5.16 -5.78 -7.61
CA GLU A 63 -4.22 -4.82 -7.02
C GLU A 63 -4.49 -4.56 -5.54
N ASN A 64 -5.77 -4.66 -5.09
CA ASN A 64 -6.14 -4.52 -3.68
C ASN A 64 -5.45 -5.56 -2.78
N PHE A 65 -5.16 -6.74 -3.33
CA PHE A 65 -4.43 -7.78 -2.60
C PHE A 65 -2.92 -7.57 -2.61
N VAL A 66 -2.39 -6.84 -3.59
CA VAL A 66 -1.01 -6.34 -3.56
C VAL A 66 -0.86 -5.26 -2.48
N VAL A 67 -1.84 -4.36 -2.37
CA VAL A 67 -1.89 -3.36 -1.27
C VAL A 67 -1.96 -4.06 0.08
N LEU A 68 -2.84 -5.05 0.24
CA LEU A 68 -2.96 -5.83 1.49
C LEU A 68 -1.64 -6.51 1.87
N GLU A 69 -0.96 -7.15 0.91
CA GLU A 69 0.34 -7.79 1.14
C GLU A 69 1.42 -6.77 1.49
N CYS A 70 1.44 -5.61 0.83
CA CYS A 70 2.38 -4.53 1.12
C CYS A 70 2.15 -3.97 2.54
N VAL A 71 0.90 -3.73 2.94
CA VAL A 71 0.54 -3.31 4.32
C VAL A 71 0.99 -4.35 5.33
N ASP A 72 0.70 -5.64 5.10
CA ASP A 72 1.14 -6.73 5.96
C ASP A 72 2.66 -6.73 6.15
N ARG A 73 3.39 -6.54 5.07
CA ARG A 73 4.85 -6.46 5.08
C ARG A 73 5.37 -5.24 5.83
N LEU A 74 4.75 -4.06 5.66
CA LEU A 74 5.10 -2.84 6.39
C LEU A 74 4.91 -3.03 7.90
N LEU A 75 3.75 -3.56 8.32
CA LEU A 75 3.48 -3.85 9.73
C LEU A 75 4.48 -4.87 10.30
N THR A 76 4.77 -5.93 9.57
CA THR A 76 5.77 -6.95 9.96
C THR A 76 7.18 -6.36 10.07
N LYS A 77 7.50 -5.31 9.32
CA LYS A 77 8.78 -4.56 9.41
C LYS A 77 8.80 -3.51 10.51
N GLY A 78 7.72 -3.34 11.27
CA GLY A 78 7.66 -2.42 12.41
C GLY A 78 7.11 -1.03 12.09
N TYR A 79 6.64 -0.75 10.86
CA TYR A 79 5.92 0.48 10.57
C TYR A 79 4.60 0.49 11.34
N LYS A 80 4.32 1.59 12.05
CA LYS A 80 3.14 1.67 12.91
C LYS A 80 1.85 1.83 12.11
N PRO A 81 0.75 1.16 12.50
CA PRO A 81 -0.53 1.27 11.78
C PRO A 81 -1.00 2.71 11.60
N GLN A 82 -0.88 3.56 12.63
CA GLN A 82 -1.31 4.97 12.58
C GLN A 82 -0.49 5.84 11.63
N ASN A 83 0.66 5.36 11.16
CA ASN A 83 1.49 6.07 10.19
C ASN A 83 1.16 5.69 8.75
N LEU A 84 0.24 4.73 8.54
CA LEU A 84 -0.17 4.27 7.21
C LEU A 84 -1.47 4.97 6.77
N VAL A 85 -1.44 5.57 5.59
CA VAL A 85 -2.61 6.17 4.94
C VAL A 85 -2.78 5.51 3.58
N LEU A 86 -3.93 4.87 3.37
CA LEU A 86 -4.29 4.23 2.10
C LEU A 86 -5.12 5.19 1.24
N GLU A 87 -4.97 5.07 -0.06
CA GLU A 87 -5.70 5.89 -1.03
C GLU A 87 -5.49 7.40 -0.80
N LYS A 88 -4.25 7.77 -0.44
CA LYS A 88 -3.90 9.15 -0.12
C LYS A 88 -4.15 10.07 -1.30
N THR A 89 -4.90 11.14 -1.05
CA THR A 89 -5.20 12.18 -2.03
C THR A 89 -4.57 13.52 -1.64
N TRP A 90 -4.22 14.32 -2.64
CA TRP A 90 -3.80 15.71 -2.45
C TRP A 90 -4.66 16.61 -3.33
N PRO A 91 -5.05 17.80 -2.84
CA PRO A 91 -5.73 18.78 -3.68
C PRO A 91 -4.86 19.14 -4.89
N SER A 92 -5.41 18.98 -6.10
CA SER A 92 -4.79 19.49 -7.31
C SER A 92 -5.59 20.70 -7.81
N GLY A 93 -4.93 21.76 -8.26
CA GLY A 93 -5.58 22.98 -8.75
C GLY A 93 -6.48 22.77 -9.98
N HIS A 94 -6.52 21.57 -10.55
CA HIS A 94 -7.27 21.22 -11.78
C HIS A 94 -8.31 20.10 -11.58
N GLY A 95 -8.72 19.79 -10.35
CA GLY A 95 -9.88 18.92 -10.07
C GLY A 95 -9.67 17.41 -10.23
N THR A 96 -8.52 16.93 -10.67
CA THR A 96 -8.15 15.50 -10.71
C THR A 96 -6.96 15.24 -9.80
N SER A 97 -7.25 14.95 -8.55
CA SER A 97 -6.23 14.38 -7.66
C SER A 97 -6.05 12.90 -8.01
N GLY A 98 -4.84 12.48 -8.36
CA GLY A 98 -4.48 11.08 -8.31
C GLY A 98 -4.60 10.56 -6.87
N ARG A 99 -4.80 9.27 -6.71
CA ARG A 99 -4.78 8.58 -5.42
C ARG A 99 -3.56 7.68 -5.37
N LEU A 100 -2.74 7.88 -4.34
CA LEU A 100 -1.61 7.03 -4.06
C LEU A 100 -2.07 5.85 -3.22
N ASP A 101 -1.67 4.64 -3.55
CA ASP A 101 -2.11 3.43 -2.85
C ASP A 101 -1.74 3.45 -1.37
N ILE A 102 -0.47 3.76 -1.02
CA ILE A 102 -0.01 3.79 0.37
C ILE A 102 0.92 4.99 0.59
N CYS A 103 0.60 5.81 1.56
CA CYS A 103 1.51 6.81 2.13
C CYS A 103 1.94 6.38 3.52
N VAL A 104 3.24 6.29 3.76
CA VAL A 104 3.81 6.08 5.09
C VAL A 104 4.24 7.43 5.64
N ASN A 105 3.65 7.85 6.75
CA ASN A 105 3.96 9.11 7.40
C ASN A 105 5.01 8.93 8.51
N ARG A 106 5.71 10.02 8.83
CA ARG A 106 6.46 10.16 10.08
C ARG A 106 5.51 10.41 11.25
N GLU A 107 6.04 10.41 12.46
CA GLU A 107 5.28 10.70 13.69
C GLU A 107 4.65 12.12 13.70
N ASP A 108 5.24 13.06 12.98
CA ASP A 108 4.73 14.42 12.82
C ASP A 108 3.65 14.54 11.73
N GLY A 109 3.27 13.43 11.09
CA GLY A 109 2.27 13.38 10.04
C GLY A 109 2.80 13.74 8.64
N THR A 110 4.07 14.11 8.49
CA THR A 110 4.66 14.38 7.17
C THR A 110 4.95 13.09 6.41
N PRO A 111 4.82 13.07 5.07
CA PRO A 111 5.15 11.91 4.26
C PRO A 111 6.62 11.50 4.40
N TYR A 112 6.85 10.21 4.67
CA TYR A 112 8.18 9.58 4.64
C TYR A 112 8.37 8.80 3.35
N MET A 113 7.41 7.93 3.01
CA MET A 113 7.50 7.07 1.84
C MET A 113 6.17 7.03 1.09
N LEU A 114 6.24 7.16 -0.22
CA LEU A 114 5.11 7.07 -1.14
C LEU A 114 5.20 5.77 -1.92
N ILE A 115 4.16 4.94 -1.90
CA ILE A 115 4.16 3.60 -2.51
C ILE A 115 3.00 3.49 -3.48
N GLU A 116 3.32 3.19 -4.74
CA GLU A 116 2.37 2.77 -5.76
C GLU A 116 2.45 1.26 -5.92
N CYS A 117 1.32 0.58 -5.83
CA CYS A 117 1.20 -0.86 -5.98
C CYS A 117 0.71 -1.22 -7.37
N LYS A 118 1.26 -2.27 -7.96
CA LYS A 118 0.83 -2.82 -9.25
C LYS A 118 0.79 -4.34 -9.19
N THR A 119 -0.07 -4.95 -9.97
CA THR A 119 -0.02 -6.41 -10.14
C THR A 119 1.32 -6.81 -10.73
N TYR A 120 1.84 -7.94 -10.22
CA TYR A 120 3.15 -8.46 -10.65
C TYR A 120 3.19 -8.74 -12.15
N GLY A 121 4.31 -8.45 -12.79
CA GLY A 121 4.57 -8.71 -14.20
C GLY A 121 4.20 -7.51 -15.09
N LYS A 122 3.17 -7.64 -15.94
CA LYS A 122 2.91 -6.69 -17.03
C LYS A 122 2.63 -5.27 -16.54
N GLU A 123 1.76 -5.11 -15.55
CA GLU A 123 1.38 -3.75 -15.07
C GLU A 123 2.53 -3.10 -14.30
N TYR A 124 3.27 -3.87 -13.48
CA TYR A 124 4.49 -3.40 -12.85
C TYR A 124 5.53 -2.91 -13.88
N ASN A 125 5.84 -3.74 -14.89
CA ASN A 125 6.83 -3.38 -15.90
C ASN A 125 6.43 -2.17 -16.74
N LYS A 126 5.13 -2.02 -17.02
CA LYS A 126 4.59 -0.85 -17.72
C LYS A 126 4.77 0.42 -16.92
N GLU A 127 4.46 0.38 -15.62
CA GLU A 127 4.62 1.55 -14.74
C GLU A 127 6.09 1.88 -14.50
N LEU A 128 6.95 0.86 -14.31
CA LEU A 128 8.39 1.03 -14.20
C LEU A 128 9.00 1.74 -15.41
N ALA A 129 8.53 1.38 -16.62
CA ALA A 129 8.98 2.04 -17.85
C ALA A 129 8.61 3.54 -17.89
N LYS A 130 7.42 3.91 -17.37
CA LYS A 130 7.01 5.30 -17.27
C LYS A 130 7.85 6.05 -16.23
N ILE A 131 8.06 5.46 -15.06
CA ILE A 131 8.89 6.05 -14.01
C ILE A 131 10.29 6.37 -14.53
N ARG A 132 10.89 5.44 -15.28
CA ARG A 132 12.23 5.63 -15.87
C ARG A 132 12.28 6.64 -17.01
N LYS A 133 11.16 6.89 -17.66
CA LYS A 133 11.06 7.84 -18.78
C LYS A 133 10.87 9.29 -18.31
N ASP A 134 9.91 9.49 -17.41
CA ASP A 134 9.44 10.83 -17.02
C ASP A 134 8.98 10.92 -15.55
N GLY A 135 9.35 9.95 -14.71
CA GLY A 135 8.97 9.89 -13.31
C GLY A 135 7.57 9.31 -13.05
N GLY A 136 6.73 9.23 -14.08
CA GLY A 136 5.41 8.62 -14.00
C GLY A 136 4.52 9.22 -12.91
N GLN A 137 3.58 8.42 -12.45
CA GLN A 137 2.58 8.81 -11.45
C GLN A 137 3.21 9.08 -10.07
N LEU A 138 4.26 8.35 -9.69
CA LEU A 138 4.94 8.51 -8.40
C LEU A 138 5.59 9.88 -8.22
N PHE A 139 6.22 10.44 -9.26
CA PHE A 139 6.78 11.79 -9.19
C PHE A 139 5.70 12.86 -9.08
N THR A 140 4.54 12.65 -9.71
CA THR A 140 3.39 13.54 -9.52
C THR A 140 2.96 13.57 -8.06
N TYR A 141 2.85 12.42 -7.40
CA TYR A 141 2.53 12.37 -5.96
C TYR A 141 3.60 13.00 -5.09
N PHE A 142 4.87 12.80 -5.44
CA PHE A 142 5.98 13.46 -4.74
C PHE A 142 5.84 15.00 -4.79
N GLN A 143 5.58 15.57 -5.96
CA GLN A 143 5.34 17.01 -6.11
C GLN A 143 4.10 17.47 -5.34
N LEU A 144 2.98 16.73 -5.44
CA LEU A 144 1.74 17.04 -4.72
C LEU A 144 1.91 16.96 -3.20
N SER A 145 2.79 16.10 -2.70
CA SER A 145 3.15 16.03 -1.27
C SER A 145 4.03 17.20 -0.78
N GLY A 146 4.34 18.13 -1.67
CA GLY A 146 5.24 19.26 -1.40
C GLY A 146 6.71 18.86 -1.35
N GLY A 147 7.10 17.77 -2.02
CA GLY A 147 8.48 17.28 -2.07
C GLY A 147 9.02 16.77 -0.72
N LYS A 148 8.14 16.40 0.22
CA LYS A 148 8.53 16.08 1.60
C LYS A 148 8.87 14.61 1.85
N ALA A 149 8.53 13.71 0.93
CA ALA A 149 8.87 12.29 1.07
C ALA A 149 10.37 12.06 0.85
N ASP A 150 10.96 11.14 1.60
CA ASP A 150 12.37 10.72 1.40
C ASP A 150 12.49 9.59 0.39
N VAL A 151 11.41 8.83 0.23
CA VAL A 151 11.39 7.61 -0.56
C VAL A 151 10.13 7.57 -1.41
N ILE A 152 10.28 7.24 -2.69
CA ILE A 152 9.18 6.81 -3.53
C ILE A 152 9.43 5.38 -3.98
N MET A 153 8.39 4.54 -3.99
CA MET A 153 8.52 3.12 -4.27
C MET A 153 7.40 2.63 -5.19
N LEU A 154 7.79 1.98 -6.29
CA LEU A 154 6.89 1.11 -7.03
C LEU A 154 6.98 -0.29 -6.47
N TYR A 155 5.85 -0.92 -6.18
CA TYR A 155 5.78 -2.22 -5.53
C TYR A 155 4.86 -3.18 -6.28
N ALA A 156 5.25 -4.44 -6.35
CA ALA A 156 4.36 -5.52 -6.79
C ALA A 156 4.67 -6.82 -6.07
N SER A 157 3.63 -7.64 -5.87
CA SER A 157 3.77 -8.97 -5.31
C SER A 157 2.86 -9.99 -6.00
N GLU A 158 3.23 -11.25 -5.90
CA GLU A 158 2.47 -12.39 -6.41
C GLU A 158 2.65 -13.60 -5.50
N LEU A 159 1.58 -14.35 -5.27
CA LEU A 159 1.65 -15.64 -4.57
C LEU A 159 2.04 -16.74 -5.55
N LYS A 160 3.27 -17.26 -5.44
CA LYS A 160 3.76 -18.44 -6.17
C LYS A 160 3.79 -19.67 -5.26
N GLY A 161 2.93 -20.66 -5.58
CA GLY A 161 2.73 -21.80 -4.66
C GLY A 161 2.14 -21.31 -3.33
N ASN A 162 2.93 -21.35 -2.26
CA ASN A 162 2.55 -20.89 -0.92
C ASN A 162 3.47 -19.77 -0.40
N LYS A 163 4.28 -19.16 -1.27
CA LYS A 163 5.20 -18.08 -0.89
C LYS A 163 4.93 -16.84 -1.74
N PHE A 164 4.97 -15.68 -1.10
CA PHE A 164 4.98 -14.42 -1.82
C PHE A 164 6.36 -14.15 -2.41
N ILE A 165 6.36 -13.78 -3.68
CA ILE A 165 7.47 -13.10 -4.33
C ILE A 165 7.08 -11.64 -4.50
N HIS A 166 8.03 -10.75 -4.35
CA HIS A 166 7.82 -9.32 -4.55
C HIS A 166 8.98 -8.70 -5.32
N VAL A 167 8.68 -7.62 -5.99
CA VAL A 167 9.65 -6.74 -6.66
C VAL A 167 9.33 -5.32 -6.28
N ASN A 168 10.36 -4.51 -6.15
CA ASN A 168 10.22 -3.08 -5.93
C ASN A 168 11.30 -2.30 -6.67
N GLU A 169 10.97 -1.09 -7.08
CA GLU A 169 11.90 -0.05 -7.47
C GLU A 169 11.83 1.05 -6.42
N ILE A 170 12.94 1.34 -5.77
CA ILE A 170 13.04 2.34 -4.71
C ILE A 170 13.88 3.49 -5.23
N ILE A 171 13.31 4.69 -5.22
CA ILE A 171 14.01 5.93 -5.53
C ILE A 171 14.12 6.72 -4.23
N LYS A 172 15.34 6.92 -3.76
CA LYS A 172 15.63 7.82 -2.64
C LYS A 172 15.72 9.24 -3.19
N ILE A 173 15.03 10.15 -2.53
CA ILE A 173 15.06 11.56 -2.89
C ILE A 173 16.21 12.20 -2.15
N GLU A 174 17.23 12.61 -2.87
CA GLU A 174 18.37 13.34 -2.35
C GLU A 174 17.99 14.82 -2.07
N ASP A 175 18.69 15.46 -1.15
CA ASP A 175 18.37 16.85 -0.73
C ASP A 175 18.51 17.86 -1.87
N ASP A 176 19.36 17.60 -2.86
CA ASP A 176 19.53 18.46 -4.06
C ASP A 176 18.23 18.56 -4.89
N TYR A 177 17.44 17.50 -4.97
CA TYR A 177 16.12 17.52 -5.61
C TYR A 177 15.09 18.38 -4.87
N ARG A 178 15.26 18.57 -3.55
CA ARG A 178 14.35 19.38 -2.73
C ARG A 178 14.58 20.87 -2.90
N ASN A 179 15.82 21.25 -3.21
CA ASN A 179 16.24 22.66 -3.32
C ASN A 179 16.12 23.22 -4.73
N GLY A 180 15.74 22.41 -5.71
CA GLY A 180 15.56 22.87 -7.09
C GLY A 180 16.88 23.19 -7.81
N ASP A 181 17.98 22.64 -7.32
CA ASP A 181 19.35 22.87 -7.85
C ASP A 181 19.72 21.85 -8.95
N VAL A 182 18.74 21.48 -9.83
CA VAL A 182 19.00 20.63 -11.00
C VAL A 182 18.54 21.29 -12.27
#